data_950c3da2e5b9a865e368c7badb7c59c1
#
_entry.id   950c3da2e5b9a865e368c7badb7c59c1
#
_cell.length_a   1.000
_cell.length_b   1.000
_cell.length_c   1.000
_cell.angle_alpha   90.00
_cell.angle_beta   90.00
_cell.angle_gamma   90.00
#
_symmetry.space_group_name_H-M   'P 1'
#
loop_
_entity.id
_entity.type
_entity.pdbx_description
1 polymer ?
#
loop_
_entity_poly.entity_id
_entity_poly.type
_entity_poly.pdbx_seq_one_letter_code
_entity_poly.pdbx_strand_id
1 'polypeptide(L)'
;MANYNQWKNGMEFIDNKLIEDFSNDGAVLCKGIFLDWLDPLRIGVDKLIQNPSVRERSYTPNDGTAPFFQDLVNWDRIPEFKDFIFKSSLGFYASKLMKSKLSRFFHDHVLVKEPGSSIVTPWHQDKPYYCVDGKQSVSFWIALDDISKEGCLE
;
A
#
# COMPACT_ATOMS: atom_id res chain seq x y z
N MET A 1 -15.16 -9.97 -15.06
CA MET A 1 -14.34 -8.93 -15.73
C MET A 1 -14.90 -7.59 -15.31
N ALA A 2 -14.12 -6.78 -14.60
CA ALA A 2 -14.53 -5.44 -14.21
C ALA A 2 -14.70 -4.58 -15.48
N ASN A 3 -15.79 -3.83 -15.54
CA ASN A 3 -16.17 -3.07 -16.72
C ASN A 3 -15.26 -1.87 -16.90
N TYR A 4 -14.51 -1.79 -17.98
CA TYR A 4 -13.55 -0.71 -18.31
C TYR A 4 -14.13 0.71 -18.16
N ASN A 5 -15.45 0.86 -18.28
CA ASN A 5 -16.13 2.15 -18.13
C ASN A 5 -16.30 2.65 -16.68
N GLN A 6 -16.10 1.80 -15.66
CA GLN A 6 -16.12 2.22 -14.25
C GLN A 6 -14.88 3.03 -13.85
N TRP A 7 -13.81 2.94 -14.63
CA TRP A 7 -12.52 3.55 -14.33
C TRP A 7 -12.31 4.96 -14.92
N LYS A 8 -13.26 5.45 -15.70
CA LYS A 8 -13.13 6.75 -16.41
C LYS A 8 -12.90 7.94 -15.48
N ASN A 9 -13.46 7.92 -14.27
CA ASN A 9 -13.32 9.04 -13.32
C ASN A 9 -11.96 9.03 -12.59
N GLY A 10 -11.20 7.94 -12.62
CA GLY A 10 -9.87 7.84 -12.03
C GLY A 10 -8.72 7.96 -13.04
N MET A 11 -9.01 8.00 -14.34
CA MET A 11 -7.98 8.02 -15.40
C MET A 11 -7.23 9.35 -15.53
N GLU A 12 -7.74 10.43 -14.91
CA GLU A 12 -7.12 11.77 -14.97
C GLU A 12 -5.90 11.93 -14.04
N PHE A 13 -5.67 11.00 -13.10
CA PHE A 13 -4.64 11.16 -12.07
C PHE A 13 -3.25 10.65 -12.48
N ILE A 14 -3.13 9.85 -13.53
CA ILE A 14 -1.81 9.40 -14.02
C ILE A 14 -1.63 9.89 -15.46
N ASP A 15 -0.94 10.99 -15.62
CA ASP A 15 -0.48 11.52 -16.89
C ASP A 15 0.88 10.91 -17.28
N ASN A 16 1.33 11.21 -18.51
CA ASN A 16 2.61 10.73 -19.00
C ASN A 16 3.78 11.27 -18.18
N LYS A 17 3.67 12.49 -17.66
CA LYS A 17 4.71 13.10 -16.82
C LYS A 17 4.92 12.29 -15.54
N LEU A 18 3.87 11.91 -14.85
CA LEU A 18 3.94 11.12 -13.62
C LEU A 18 4.57 9.73 -13.88
N ILE A 19 4.27 9.11 -15.04
CA ILE A 19 4.89 7.84 -15.45
C ILE A 19 6.39 8.02 -15.75
N GLU A 20 6.76 9.15 -16.36
CA GLU A 20 8.16 9.49 -16.62
C GLU A 20 8.91 9.79 -15.32
N ASP A 21 8.32 10.58 -14.42
CA ASP A 21 8.90 10.90 -13.11
C ASP A 21 9.15 9.60 -12.32
N PHE A 22 8.15 8.70 -12.24
CA PHE A 22 8.33 7.38 -11.60
C PHE A 22 9.46 6.56 -12.23
N SER A 23 9.57 6.60 -13.56
CA SER A 23 10.61 5.85 -14.29
C SER A 23 12.02 6.40 -14.04
N ASN A 24 12.14 7.71 -13.82
CA ASN A 24 13.41 8.41 -13.63
C ASN A 24 13.85 8.41 -12.16
N ASP A 25 12.91 8.67 -11.25
CA ASP A 25 13.18 8.91 -9.82
C ASP A 25 12.96 7.65 -8.96
N GLY A 26 12.28 6.64 -9.50
CA GLY A 26 11.95 5.40 -8.79
C GLY A 26 10.77 5.52 -7.82
N ALA A 27 10.28 6.73 -7.55
CA ALA A 27 9.14 6.99 -6.70
C ALA A 27 8.32 8.19 -7.22
N VAL A 28 7.03 8.22 -6.91
CA VAL A 28 6.15 9.34 -7.25
C VAL A 28 5.02 9.46 -6.25
N LEU A 29 4.63 10.68 -5.92
CA LEU A 29 3.50 10.95 -5.03
C LEU A 29 2.22 11.18 -5.83
N CYS A 30 1.23 10.31 -5.63
CA CYS A 30 -0.10 10.40 -6.23
C CYS A 30 -1.12 10.82 -5.16
N LYS A 31 -1.49 12.09 -5.12
CA LYS A 31 -2.43 12.61 -4.11
C LYS A 31 -3.87 12.26 -4.47
N GLY A 32 -4.61 11.74 -3.50
CA GLY A 32 -6.07 11.63 -3.57
C GLY A 32 -6.63 10.53 -4.49
N ILE A 33 -5.80 9.66 -5.05
CA ILE A 33 -6.24 8.65 -6.03
C ILE A 33 -7.12 7.53 -5.44
N PHE A 34 -7.15 7.38 -4.12
CA PHE A 34 -7.89 6.34 -3.40
C PHE A 34 -8.75 6.87 -2.27
N LEU A 35 -9.18 8.15 -2.31
CA LEU A 35 -9.97 8.76 -1.23
C LEU A 35 -11.25 7.98 -0.91
N ASP A 36 -11.96 7.47 -1.92
CA ASP A 36 -13.19 6.69 -1.76
C ASP A 36 -12.95 5.33 -1.06
N TRP A 37 -11.68 4.94 -0.91
CA TRP A 37 -11.29 3.68 -0.28
C TRP A 37 -10.74 3.83 1.13
N LEU A 38 -10.55 5.05 1.64
CA LEU A 38 -9.98 5.26 2.97
C LEU A 38 -10.82 4.60 4.07
N ASP A 39 -12.12 4.87 4.12
CA ASP A 39 -12.99 4.31 5.15
C ASP A 39 -13.11 2.78 5.04
N PRO A 40 -13.33 2.17 3.86
CA PRO A 40 -13.26 0.72 3.73
C PRO A 40 -11.92 0.13 4.20
N LEU A 41 -10.79 0.74 3.84
CA LEU A 41 -9.47 0.24 4.24
C LEU A 41 -9.24 0.36 5.75
N ARG A 42 -9.67 1.46 6.39
CA ARG A 42 -9.64 1.61 7.86
C ARG A 42 -10.44 0.52 8.56
N ILE A 43 -11.67 0.25 8.09
CA ILE A 43 -12.49 -0.86 8.60
C ILE A 43 -11.74 -2.20 8.47
N GLY A 44 -11.06 -2.42 7.35
CA GLY A 44 -10.25 -3.61 7.13
C GLY A 44 -9.07 -3.71 8.11
N VAL A 45 -8.38 -2.60 8.39
CA VAL A 45 -7.30 -2.53 9.37
C VAL A 45 -7.81 -2.82 10.77
N ASP A 46 -8.94 -2.23 11.19
CA ASP A 46 -9.54 -2.49 12.51
C ASP A 46 -9.89 -3.98 12.70
N LYS A 47 -10.46 -4.63 11.67
CA LYS A 47 -10.75 -6.06 11.69
C LYS A 47 -9.47 -6.90 11.82
N LEU A 48 -8.42 -6.48 11.13
CA LEU A 48 -7.13 -7.16 11.16
C LEU A 48 -6.48 -7.05 12.55
N ILE A 49 -6.49 -5.88 13.16
CA ILE A 49 -5.96 -5.67 14.52
C ILE A 49 -6.74 -6.53 15.55
N GLN A 50 -8.07 -6.62 15.41
CA GLN A 50 -8.89 -7.45 16.30
C GLN A 50 -8.67 -8.96 16.11
N ASN A 51 -8.25 -9.39 14.93
CA ASN A 51 -7.99 -10.78 14.61
C ASN A 51 -6.76 -10.92 13.71
N PRO A 52 -5.55 -10.77 14.27
CA PRO A 52 -4.30 -10.88 13.51
C PRO A 52 -4.12 -12.24 12.86
N SER A 53 -3.31 -12.28 11.81
CA SER A 53 -2.97 -13.54 11.14
C SER A 53 -1.79 -14.26 11.82
N VAL A 54 -1.52 -15.47 11.37
CA VAL A 54 -0.31 -16.20 11.78
C VAL A 54 1.00 -15.54 11.27
N ARG A 55 0.87 -14.53 10.41
CA ARG A 55 1.98 -13.76 9.84
C ARG A 55 2.18 -12.41 10.54
N GLU A 56 1.44 -12.16 11.61
CA GLU A 56 1.62 -10.97 12.45
C GLU A 56 3.07 -10.90 12.96
N ARG A 57 3.66 -9.71 12.92
CA ARG A 57 5.05 -9.42 13.29
C ARG A 57 5.17 -8.11 14.05
N SER A 58 4.21 -7.85 14.94
CA SER A 58 4.24 -6.64 15.76
C SER A 58 5.48 -6.60 16.63
N TYR A 59 5.96 -5.39 16.84
CA TYR A 59 7.09 -5.13 17.72
C TYR A 59 6.66 -4.24 18.87
N THR A 60 6.93 -4.66 20.10
CA THR A 60 6.70 -3.88 21.33
C THR A 60 8.04 -3.42 21.85
N PRO A 61 8.29 -2.10 21.90
CA PRO A 61 9.54 -1.56 22.43
C PRO A 61 9.70 -1.84 23.93
N ASN A 62 10.94 -2.06 24.37
CA ASN A 62 11.25 -2.25 25.80
C ASN A 62 11.27 -0.94 26.60
N ASP A 63 11.19 0.21 25.95
CA ASP A 63 11.20 1.55 26.54
C ASP A 63 9.81 2.03 26.99
N GLY A 64 8.79 1.18 26.85
CA GLY A 64 7.41 1.50 27.23
C GLY A 64 6.67 2.40 26.23
N THR A 65 7.25 2.69 25.07
CA THR A 65 6.56 3.40 23.98
C THR A 65 5.57 2.50 23.26
N ALA A 66 4.70 3.09 22.43
CA ALA A 66 3.63 2.39 21.75
C ALA A 66 4.15 1.32 20.77
N PRO A 67 3.44 0.20 20.61
CA PRO A 67 3.83 -0.86 19.70
C PRO A 67 3.72 -0.44 18.23
N PHE A 68 4.42 -1.16 17.40
CA PHE A 68 4.31 -1.11 15.95
C PHE A 68 3.66 -2.39 15.46
N PHE A 69 2.38 -2.33 15.09
CA PHE A 69 1.65 -3.46 14.55
C PHE A 69 2.04 -3.69 13.08
N GLN A 70 2.29 -4.95 12.75
CA GLN A 70 2.58 -5.38 11.38
C GLN A 70 1.91 -6.72 11.10
N ASP A 71 1.23 -6.83 9.97
CA ASP A 71 0.68 -8.10 9.50
C ASP A 71 0.70 -8.16 7.97
N LEU A 72 0.97 -9.34 7.42
CA LEU A 72 1.22 -9.54 6.00
C LEU A 72 0.22 -10.54 5.39
N VAL A 73 -0.06 -10.35 4.10
CA VAL A 73 -0.83 -11.28 3.27
C VAL A 73 -2.21 -11.56 3.87
N ASN A 74 -3.00 -10.50 4.01
CA ASN A 74 -4.34 -10.56 4.59
C ASN A 74 -5.46 -10.26 3.57
N TRP A 75 -5.09 -9.93 2.35
CA TRP A 75 -6.00 -9.49 1.30
C TRP A 75 -7.13 -10.47 0.99
N ASP A 76 -6.93 -11.76 1.14
CA ASP A 76 -7.93 -12.79 0.85
C ASP A 76 -8.87 -13.08 2.03
N ARG A 77 -8.43 -12.78 3.26
CA ARG A 77 -9.21 -12.99 4.49
C ARG A 77 -9.95 -11.73 4.97
N ILE A 78 -9.53 -10.54 4.56
CA ILE A 78 -10.18 -9.26 4.87
C ILE A 78 -10.94 -8.78 3.63
N PRO A 79 -12.29 -8.81 3.63
CA PRO A 79 -13.07 -8.47 2.44
C PRO A 79 -12.81 -7.07 1.89
N GLU A 80 -12.56 -6.09 2.75
CA GLU A 80 -12.27 -4.71 2.38
C GLU A 80 -10.96 -4.61 1.59
N PHE A 81 -9.92 -5.35 1.96
CA PHE A 81 -8.67 -5.40 1.23
C PHE A 81 -8.84 -6.08 -0.12
N LYS A 82 -9.57 -7.19 -0.15
CA LYS A 82 -9.89 -7.89 -1.39
C LYS A 82 -10.66 -7.00 -2.36
N ASP A 83 -11.65 -6.30 -1.85
CA ASP A 83 -12.46 -5.38 -2.65
C ASP A 83 -11.62 -4.23 -3.19
N PHE A 84 -10.77 -3.63 -2.38
CA PHE A 84 -9.82 -2.60 -2.81
C PHE A 84 -8.94 -3.10 -3.96
N ILE A 85 -8.30 -4.25 -3.81
CA ILE A 85 -7.39 -4.81 -4.82
C ILE A 85 -8.09 -5.05 -6.16
N PHE A 86 -9.31 -5.60 -6.12
CA PHE A 86 -9.99 -6.04 -7.35
C PHE A 86 -11.02 -5.06 -7.90
N LYS A 87 -11.47 -4.09 -7.11
CA LYS A 87 -12.52 -3.15 -7.52
C LYS A 87 -12.03 -1.71 -7.64
N SER A 88 -10.85 -1.37 -7.05
CA SER A 88 -10.24 -0.05 -7.20
C SER A 88 -9.44 0.07 -8.51
N SER A 89 -8.94 1.27 -8.78
CA SER A 89 -8.03 1.54 -9.90
C SER A 89 -6.58 1.10 -9.66
N LEU A 90 -6.28 0.42 -8.54
CA LEU A 90 -4.92 0.00 -8.17
C LEU A 90 -4.20 -0.76 -9.28
N GLY A 91 -4.83 -1.79 -9.82
CA GLY A 91 -4.25 -2.60 -10.89
C GLY A 91 -4.01 -1.82 -12.19
N PHE A 92 -4.87 -0.85 -12.49
CA PHE A 92 -4.70 0.05 -13.62
C PHE A 92 -3.45 0.94 -13.43
N TYR A 93 -3.31 1.59 -12.27
CA TYR A 93 -2.17 2.42 -11.97
C TYR A 93 -0.86 1.61 -11.97
N ALA A 94 -0.86 0.44 -11.34
CA ALA A 94 0.28 -0.48 -11.38
C ALA A 94 0.71 -0.80 -12.81
N SER A 95 -0.22 -1.16 -13.69
CA SER A 95 0.08 -1.48 -15.08
C SER A 95 0.67 -0.29 -15.85
N LYS A 96 0.18 0.93 -15.60
CA LYS A 96 0.69 2.17 -16.23
C LYS A 96 2.10 2.50 -15.78
N LEU A 97 2.35 2.51 -14.46
CA LEU A 97 3.67 2.81 -13.90
C LEU A 97 4.73 1.79 -14.35
N MET A 98 4.37 0.51 -14.40
CA MET A 98 5.26 -0.55 -14.88
C MET A 98 5.37 -0.62 -16.42
N LYS A 99 4.62 0.20 -17.17
CA LYS A 99 4.52 0.12 -18.65
C LYS A 99 4.20 -1.31 -19.10
N SER A 100 3.30 -1.99 -18.41
CA SER A 100 2.89 -3.37 -18.65
C SER A 100 1.43 -3.46 -19.11
N LYS A 101 1.11 -4.46 -19.90
CA LYS A 101 -0.28 -4.76 -20.30
C LYS A 101 -1.11 -5.37 -19.17
N LEU A 102 -0.45 -5.98 -18.21
CA LEU A 102 -1.06 -6.67 -17.08
C LEU A 102 -0.35 -6.28 -15.78
N SER A 103 -1.10 -6.21 -14.70
CA SER A 103 -0.55 -6.21 -13.36
C SER A 103 -1.06 -7.43 -12.59
N ARG A 104 -0.23 -7.98 -11.74
CA ARG A 104 -0.59 -9.07 -10.83
C ARG A 104 -0.33 -8.61 -9.42
N PHE A 105 -1.35 -8.71 -8.59
CA PHE A 105 -1.19 -8.45 -7.18
C PHE A 105 -0.30 -9.52 -6.55
N PHE A 106 0.65 -9.11 -5.73
CA PHE A 106 1.59 -10.01 -5.07
C PHE A 106 1.18 -10.22 -3.61
N HIS A 107 1.23 -9.19 -2.79
CA HIS A 107 0.80 -9.25 -1.39
C HIS A 107 0.50 -7.85 -0.84
N ASP A 108 -0.14 -7.81 0.33
CA ASP A 108 -0.32 -6.65 1.16
C ASP A 108 0.54 -6.74 2.43
N HIS A 109 0.88 -5.57 2.96
CA HIS A 109 1.52 -5.41 4.25
C HIS A 109 0.85 -4.26 4.98
N VAL A 110 0.21 -4.54 6.10
CA VAL A 110 -0.41 -3.53 6.96
C VAL A 110 0.58 -3.12 8.02
N LEU A 111 0.77 -1.82 8.17
CA LEU A 111 1.71 -1.19 9.10
C LEU A 111 0.95 -0.15 9.92
N VAL A 112 0.90 -0.30 11.25
CA VAL A 112 0.25 0.67 12.14
C VAL A 112 1.22 1.08 13.22
N LYS A 113 1.66 2.33 13.18
CA LYS A 113 2.44 2.98 14.23
C LYS A 113 1.52 3.87 15.05
N GLU A 114 1.32 3.51 16.30
CA GLU A 114 0.55 4.34 17.23
C GLU A 114 1.33 5.61 17.58
N PRO A 115 0.62 6.72 17.89
CA PRO A 115 1.26 7.94 18.36
C PRO A 115 2.18 7.68 19.56
N GLY A 116 3.38 8.23 19.49
CA GLY A 116 4.39 8.05 20.54
C GLY A 116 5.25 6.80 20.41
N SER A 117 5.13 6.02 19.33
CA SER A 117 6.06 4.92 19.04
C SER A 117 7.46 5.46 18.77
N SER A 118 8.47 4.89 19.44
CA SER A 118 9.89 5.21 19.22
C SER A 118 10.52 4.46 18.05
N ILE A 119 9.76 3.58 17.41
CA ILE A 119 10.29 2.68 16.37
C ILE A 119 10.51 3.43 15.08
N VAL A 120 11.75 3.45 14.62
CA VAL A 120 12.17 3.94 13.32
C VAL A 120 12.32 2.76 12.38
N THR A 121 11.71 2.82 11.19
CA THR A 121 11.94 1.84 10.14
C THR A 121 13.29 2.14 9.49
N PRO A 122 14.26 1.21 9.53
CA PRO A 122 15.57 1.45 8.94
C PRO A 122 15.47 1.52 7.41
N TRP A 123 16.41 2.22 6.80
CA TRP A 123 16.58 2.20 5.34
C TRP A 123 16.78 0.78 4.82
N HIS A 124 15.97 0.37 3.87
CA HIS A 124 16.00 -0.97 3.29
C HIS A 124 15.50 -0.96 1.85
N GLN A 125 15.65 -2.10 1.19
CA GLN A 125 15.01 -2.41 -0.09
C GLN A 125 14.08 -3.59 0.12
N ASP A 126 12.86 -3.52 -0.42
CA ASP A 126 11.88 -4.60 -0.31
C ASP A 126 12.25 -5.84 -1.13
N LYS A 127 12.87 -5.64 -2.29
CA LYS A 127 13.18 -6.71 -3.24
C LYS A 127 13.90 -7.92 -2.63
N PRO A 128 14.87 -7.80 -1.72
CA PRO A 128 15.54 -8.95 -1.09
C PRO A 128 14.60 -9.87 -0.30
N TYR A 129 13.43 -9.37 0.12
CA TYR A 129 12.42 -10.15 0.87
C TYR A 129 11.43 -10.86 -0.05
N TYR A 130 11.44 -10.59 -1.35
CA TYR A 130 10.46 -11.13 -2.29
C TYR A 130 10.95 -12.44 -2.91
N CYS A 131 10.05 -13.41 -3.00
CA CYS A 131 10.31 -14.70 -3.67
C CYS A 131 10.11 -14.63 -5.20
N VAL A 132 10.00 -13.43 -5.76
CA VAL A 132 9.84 -13.18 -7.20
C VAL A 132 10.97 -12.29 -7.70
N ASP A 133 11.37 -12.50 -8.94
CA ASP A 133 12.33 -11.64 -9.62
C ASP A 133 11.68 -10.98 -10.84
N GLY A 134 12.21 -9.82 -11.24
CA GLY A 134 11.73 -9.05 -12.37
C GLY A 134 12.08 -7.58 -12.27
N LYS A 135 11.95 -6.89 -13.40
CA LYS A 135 12.17 -5.44 -13.50
C LYS A 135 10.88 -4.62 -13.38
N GLN A 136 9.73 -5.24 -13.62
CA GLN A 136 8.42 -4.60 -13.58
C GLN A 136 7.74 -4.93 -12.26
N SER A 137 8.10 -4.22 -11.23
CA SER A 137 7.45 -4.27 -9.91
C SER A 137 7.17 -2.85 -9.42
N VAL A 138 6.08 -2.67 -8.69
CA VAL A 138 5.71 -1.42 -8.05
C VAL A 138 5.05 -1.72 -6.72
N SER A 139 5.44 -0.99 -5.68
CA SER A 139 4.78 -0.98 -4.38
C SER A 139 3.97 0.30 -4.23
N PHE A 140 2.79 0.19 -3.65
CA PHE A 140 1.97 1.34 -3.27
C PHE A 140 1.98 1.49 -1.76
N TRP A 141 2.55 2.59 -1.28
CA TRP A 141 2.40 2.99 0.10
C TRP A 141 1.16 3.89 0.22
N ILE A 142 0.12 3.39 0.86
CA ILE A 142 -1.18 4.05 0.95
C ILE A 142 -1.38 4.53 2.38
N ALA A 143 -1.27 5.85 2.57
CA ALA A 143 -1.55 6.48 3.84
C ALA A 143 -3.05 6.47 4.10
N LEU A 144 -3.47 5.95 5.24
CA LEU A 144 -4.87 5.97 5.67
C LEU A 144 -5.18 7.15 6.60
N ASP A 145 -4.15 7.83 7.08
CA ASP A 145 -4.23 9.01 7.94
C ASP A 145 -3.35 10.13 7.39
N ASP A 146 -3.52 11.33 7.91
CA ASP A 146 -2.65 12.45 7.60
C ASP A 146 -1.24 12.17 8.13
N ILE A 147 -0.26 12.25 7.24
CA ILE A 147 1.14 11.99 7.58
C ILE A 147 1.89 13.32 7.67
N SER A 148 2.49 13.59 8.81
CA SER A 148 3.37 14.74 9.00
C SER A 148 4.68 14.56 8.24
N LYS A 149 5.43 15.66 8.06
CA LYS A 149 6.72 15.61 7.39
C LYS A 149 7.73 14.70 8.13
N GLU A 150 7.62 14.63 9.44
CA GLU A 150 8.50 13.80 10.30
C GLU A 150 8.16 12.31 10.24
N GLY A 151 6.93 11.97 9.83
CA GLY A 151 6.45 10.59 9.73
C GLY A 151 6.33 10.05 8.30
N CYS A 152 6.71 10.84 7.29
CA CYS A 152 6.63 10.40 5.90
C CYS A 152 7.81 9.47 5.51
N LEU A 153 7.68 8.86 4.35
CA LEU A 153 8.81 8.17 3.70
C LEU A 153 9.82 9.23 3.22
N GLU A 154 11.10 8.91 3.35
CA GLU A 154 12.24 9.73 2.88
C GLU A 154 12.83 9.16 1.60
#